data_eec0e4fdd207104f68dc6c4f588a2d63
#
_entry.id   eec0e4fdd207104f68dc6c4f588a2d63
#
_cell.length_a   1.000
_cell.length_b   1.000
_cell.length_c   1.000
_cell.angle_alpha   90.00
_cell.angle_beta   90.00
_cell.angle_gamma   90.00
#
_symmetry.space_group_name_H-M   'P 1'
#
loop_
_entity.id
_entity.type
_entity.pdbx_description
1 polymer ?
#
loop_
_entity_poly.entity_id
_entity_poly.type
_entity_poly.pdbx_seq_one_letter_code
_entity_poly.pdbx_strand_id
1 'polypeptide(L)' 'MPSSVVSAIRYNPETSTLRIIFVSGMVYDYKEVPEEVYEAMKSSGSKGTYLNLHIKGRYEFEKIE' A
#
# COMPACT_ATOMS: atom_id res chain seq x y z
N MET A 1 -2.29 5.49 -18.27
CA MET A 1 -1.64 4.60 -17.32
C MET A 1 -2.66 3.96 -16.41
N PRO A 2 -2.84 2.68 -16.50
CA PRO A 2 -3.81 2.06 -15.61
C PRO A 2 -3.32 2.17 -14.17
N SER A 3 -4.20 2.62 -13.33
CA SER A 3 -3.92 2.74 -11.91
C SER A 3 -4.34 1.48 -11.15
N SER A 4 -4.68 0.45 -11.88
CA SER A 4 -5.26 -0.76 -11.30
C SER A 4 -4.20 -1.82 -10.99
N VAL A 5 -2.95 -1.39 -10.76
CA VAL A 5 -1.92 -2.33 -10.37
C VAL A 5 -2.15 -2.86 -8.96
N VAL A 6 -2.89 -2.12 -8.15
CA VAL A 6 -3.20 -2.53 -6.79
C VAL A 6 -4.57 -3.18 -6.76
N SER A 7 -4.61 -4.44 -6.35
CA SER A 7 -5.85 -5.19 -6.27
C SER A 7 -6.58 -4.92 -4.95
N ALA A 8 -5.84 -4.86 -3.84
CA ALA A 8 -6.44 -4.63 -2.53
C ALA A 8 -5.38 -4.10 -1.58
N ILE A 9 -5.84 -3.49 -0.50
CA ILE A 9 -4.94 -3.04 0.56
C ILE A 9 -5.50 -3.50 1.89
N ARG A 10 -4.60 -3.77 2.84
CA ARG A 10 -4.94 -4.16 4.19
C ARG A 10 -4.06 -3.40 5.15
N TYR A 11 -4.54 -3.17 6.34
CA TYR A 11 -3.76 -2.45 7.34
C TYR A 11 -3.85 -3.14 8.69
N ASN A 12 -2.70 -3.27 9.36
CA ASN A 12 -2.63 -3.81 10.70
C ASN A 12 -2.19 -2.71 11.65
N PRO A 13 -3.12 -2.16 12.44
CA PRO A 13 -2.77 -1.04 13.33
C PRO A 13 -1.84 -1.45 14.47
N GLU A 14 -1.81 -2.73 14.83
CA GLU A 14 -0.94 -3.18 15.91
C GLU A 14 0.53 -3.09 15.53
N THR A 15 0.84 -3.33 14.26
CA THR A 15 2.21 -3.28 13.78
C THR A 15 2.46 -2.13 12.83
N SER A 16 1.45 -1.29 12.57
CA SER A 16 1.52 -0.19 11.62
C SER A 16 1.99 -0.67 10.25
N THR A 17 1.50 -1.83 9.84
CA THR A 17 1.91 -2.44 8.58
C THR A 17 0.80 -2.27 7.55
N LEU A 18 1.17 -1.73 6.40
CA LEU A 18 0.25 -1.59 5.27
C LEU A 18 0.59 -2.66 4.24
N ARG A 19 -0.35 -3.58 4.02
CA ARG A 19 -0.17 -4.66 3.05
C ARG A 19 -0.77 -4.25 1.73
N ILE A 20 0.03 -4.34 0.68
CA ILE A 20 -0.40 -4.02 -0.68
C ILE A 20 -0.45 -5.31 -1.47
N ILE A 21 -1.61 -5.60 -2.03
CA ILE A 21 -1.82 -6.79 -2.86
C ILE A 21 -1.97 -6.32 -4.29
N PHE A 22 -1.07 -6.76 -5.15
CA PHE A 22 -1.05 -6.34 -6.55
C PHE A 22 -1.86 -7.29 -7.41
N VAL A 23 -2.32 -6.77 -8.55
CA VAL A 23 -3.10 -7.57 -9.50
C VAL A 23 -2.30 -8.77 -9.99
N SER A 24 -0.98 -8.62 -10.04
CA SER A 24 -0.09 -9.69 -10.46
C SER A 24 0.02 -10.81 -9.45
N GLY A 25 -0.52 -10.63 -8.25
CA GLY A 25 -0.43 -11.62 -7.19
C GLY A 25 0.67 -11.35 -6.19
N MET A 26 1.49 -10.35 -6.45
CA MET A 26 2.56 -10.00 -5.51
C MET A 26 1.97 -9.32 -4.28
N VAL A 27 2.57 -9.56 -3.12
CA VAL A 27 2.13 -8.99 -1.85
C VAL A 27 3.32 -8.34 -1.16
N TYR A 28 3.18 -7.08 -0.80
CA TYR A 28 4.23 -6.32 -0.12
C TYR A 28 3.67 -5.76 1.18
N ASP A 29 4.47 -5.86 2.25
CA ASP A 29 4.13 -5.24 3.53
C ASP A 29 5.02 -4.03 3.73
N TYR A 30 4.42 -2.85 3.79
CA TYR A 30 5.13 -1.61 4.08
C TYR A 30 5.04 -1.34 5.58
N LYS A 31 6.18 -1.03 6.20
CA LYS A 31 6.33 -0.99 7.64
C LYS A 31 6.27 0.43 8.17
N GLU A 32 5.79 0.56 9.40
CA GLU A 32 5.71 1.84 10.10
C GLU A 32 4.92 2.87 9.31
N VAL A 33 3.81 2.45 8.75
CA VAL A 33 2.91 3.32 8.00
C VAL A 33 1.81 3.80 8.93
N PRO A 34 1.65 5.12 9.11
CA PRO A 34 0.56 5.62 9.97
C PRO A 34 -0.79 5.26 9.39
N GLU A 35 -1.77 5.09 10.27
CA GLU A 35 -3.11 4.73 9.85
C GLU A 35 -3.72 5.80 8.94
N GLU A 36 -3.37 7.06 9.16
CA GLU A 36 -3.90 8.14 8.32
C GLU A 36 -3.45 7.98 6.87
N VAL A 37 -2.26 7.43 6.65
CA VAL A 37 -1.78 7.18 5.30
C VAL A 37 -2.60 6.07 4.65
N TYR A 38 -2.90 5.03 5.41
CA TYR A 38 -3.76 3.96 4.92
C TYR A 38 -5.15 4.50 4.57
N GLU A 39 -5.71 5.33 5.45
CA GLU A 39 -7.04 5.89 5.19
C GLU A 39 -7.04 6.78 3.96
N ALA A 40 -5.99 7.58 3.79
CA ALA A 40 -5.88 8.43 2.60
C ALA A 40 -5.79 7.60 1.33
N MET A 41 -5.01 6.52 1.37
CA MET A 41 -4.89 5.64 0.21
C MET A 41 -6.21 4.94 -0.09
N LYS A 42 -6.90 4.52 0.97
CA LYS A 42 -8.18 3.83 0.84
C LYS A 42 -9.22 4.74 0.17
N SER A 43 -9.18 6.03 0.49
CA SER A 43 -10.10 7.01 -0.06
C SER A 43 -9.64 7.54 -1.42
N SER A 44 -8.43 7.22 -1.82
CA SER A 44 -7.88 7.72 -3.07
C SER A 44 -8.62 7.13 -4.27
N GLY A 45 -8.78 7.92 -5.31
CA GLY A 45 -9.36 7.44 -6.55
C GLY A 45 -8.42 6.54 -7.35
N SER A 46 -7.13 6.56 -7.01
CA SER A 46 -6.14 5.76 -7.70
C SER A 46 -5.12 5.26 -6.69
N LYS A 47 -5.28 4.02 -6.25
CA LYS A 47 -4.41 3.45 -5.24
C LYS A 47 -2.99 3.26 -5.77
N GLY A 48 -2.86 2.90 -7.04
CA GLY A 48 -1.54 2.73 -7.63
C GLY A 48 -0.77 4.04 -7.68
N THR A 49 -1.44 5.12 -8.04
CA THR A 49 -0.80 6.43 -8.06
C THR A 49 -0.41 6.87 -6.66
N TYR A 50 -1.30 6.67 -5.71
CA TYR A 50 -1.00 7.04 -4.32
C TYR A 50 0.22 6.26 -3.82
N LEU A 51 0.27 4.97 -4.11
CA LEU A 51 1.41 4.15 -3.73
C LEU A 51 2.71 4.72 -4.29
N ASN A 52 2.73 5.05 -5.57
CA ASN A 52 3.94 5.56 -6.20
C ASN A 52 4.37 6.90 -5.64
N LEU A 53 3.41 7.77 -5.31
CA LEU A 53 3.73 9.14 -4.90
C LEU A 53 4.00 9.27 -3.42
N HIS A 54 3.36 8.44 -2.58
CA HIS A 54 3.37 8.67 -1.14
C HIS A 54 3.91 7.50 -0.33
N ILE A 55 4.03 6.33 -0.91
CA ILE A 55 4.43 5.13 -0.18
C ILE A 55 5.80 4.65 -0.63
N LYS A 56 5.98 4.45 -1.93
CA LYS A 56 7.24 3.97 -2.46
C LYS A 56 8.36 4.95 -2.15
N GLY A 57 9.47 4.42 -1.64
CA GLY A 57 10.63 5.22 -1.31
C GLY A 57 10.52 5.97 0.00
N ARG A 58 9.38 5.90 0.68
CA ARG A 58 9.18 6.58 1.95
C ARG A 58 9.15 5.63 3.13
N TYR A 59 8.78 4.37 2.88
CA TYR A 59 8.66 3.37 3.93
C TYR A 59 9.40 2.13 3.53
N GLU A 60 9.93 1.42 4.51
CA GLU A 60 10.53 0.13 4.25
C GLU A 60 9.46 -0.89 3.96
N PHE A 61 9.80 -1.89 3.19
CA PHE A 61 8.83 -2.91 2.83
C PHE A 61 9.49 -4.28 2.81
N GLU A 62 8.64 -5.29 2.91
CA GLU A 62 9.04 -6.67 2.80
C GLU A 62 8.15 -7.35 1.79
N LYS A 63 8.75 -8.02 0.82
CA LYS A 63 7.98 -8.75 -0.18
C LYS A 63 7.55 -10.07 0.44
N ILE A 64 6.23 -10.31 0.46
CA ILE A 64 5.66 -11.50 1.08
C ILE A 64 5.43 -12.58 0.05
N GLU A 65 4.91 -12.21 -1.11
CA GLU A 65 4.61 -13.18 -2.18
C GLU A 65 5.07 -12.68 -3.52
#